data_b683a7afb3c51100839cad146d1309e0
#
_entry.id   b683a7afb3c51100839cad146d1309e0
#
_cell.length_a   1.000
_cell.length_b   1.000
_cell.length_c   1.000
_cell.angle_alpha   90.00
_cell.angle_beta   90.00
_cell.angle_gamma   90.00
#
_symmetry.space_group_name_H-M   'P 1'
#
loop_
_entity.id
_entity.type
_entity.pdbx_description
1 polymer ?
#
loop_
_entity_poly.entity_id
_entity_poly.type
_entity_poly.pdbx_seq_one_letter_code
_entity_poly.pdbx_strand_id
1 'polypeptide(L)'
;MNIDVLISEVGPRDGLQSINAIMPLAARKSWITAEARAGVREIEVGSFVSQKLLPQMAATPEVVAHALLLPGLKVAALVPNAYGAEAAVRAGVHKITVPFSASETHSIKNVRRTHTQMLDEVRKIVDVLNNVTGGVRPTLEISISTAFGCTYEGNVSEDKVVRISELLVGAGCDEVGLADSAGSANPNQIKSVVTRVRAAVGDRAFAGLHLHNNRGLGLANVVAGLEVGVTTFDSSLSGLGGCPFLPGAAGNIVTEDLVFMLEAMGLKTGINLEMLLSVRKILEDALPGETLYGFTPNAGLPLGFQPANLTEARAIHVG
;
A
#
# COMPACT_ATOMS: atom_id res chain seq x y z
N MET A 1 -19.08 -6.56 8.65
CA MET A 1 -19.51 -6.26 7.27
C MET A 1 -18.59 -7.02 6.34
N ASN A 2 -19.15 -7.63 5.31
CA ASN A 2 -18.35 -8.30 4.29
C ASN A 2 -17.75 -7.22 3.38
N ILE A 3 -16.44 -7.26 3.14
CA ILE A 3 -15.69 -6.34 2.27
C ILE A 3 -15.37 -7.13 1.00
N ASP A 4 -15.68 -6.55 -0.18
CA ASP A 4 -15.36 -7.16 -1.47
C ASP A 4 -13.94 -6.78 -1.91
N VAL A 5 -13.50 -5.55 -1.59
CA VAL A 5 -12.18 -5.02 -1.92
C VAL A 5 -11.56 -4.35 -0.70
N LEU A 6 -10.38 -4.81 -0.30
CA LEU A 6 -9.58 -4.19 0.75
C LEU A 6 -8.76 -3.03 0.19
N ILE A 7 -8.89 -1.87 0.80
CA ILE A 7 -8.02 -0.73 0.57
C ILE A 7 -6.96 -0.70 1.67
N SER A 8 -5.70 -0.84 1.27
CA SER A 8 -4.54 -0.67 2.14
C SER A 8 -4.04 0.77 1.98
N GLU A 9 -4.22 1.58 3.00
CA GLU A 9 -3.78 2.99 3.00
C GLU A 9 -2.28 3.08 3.27
N VAL A 10 -1.52 3.60 2.32
CA VAL A 10 -0.05 3.72 2.45
C VAL A 10 0.45 5.16 2.61
N GLY A 11 -0.42 6.13 2.58
CA GLY A 11 -0.08 7.56 2.70
C GLY A 11 0.73 7.90 3.95
N PRO A 12 0.38 7.39 5.14
CA PRO A 12 1.15 7.65 6.36
C PRO A 12 2.58 7.10 6.36
N ARG A 13 2.91 6.18 5.43
CA ARG A 13 4.27 5.68 5.20
C ARG A 13 4.80 6.15 3.86
N ASP A 14 4.28 5.64 2.75
CA ASP A 14 4.81 5.87 1.41
C ASP A 14 4.64 7.33 0.99
N GLY A 15 3.47 7.88 1.26
CA GLY A 15 3.18 9.29 1.04
C GLY A 15 4.15 10.20 1.76
N LEU A 16 4.22 10.08 3.08
CA LEU A 16 5.08 10.93 3.92
C LEU A 16 6.56 10.71 3.68
N GLN A 17 6.98 9.49 3.35
CA GLN A 17 8.37 9.17 3.06
C GLN A 17 8.90 9.89 1.81
N SER A 18 8.03 10.19 0.87
CA SER A 18 8.37 10.72 -0.46
C SER A 18 8.43 12.26 -0.51
N ILE A 19 8.04 12.93 0.57
CA ILE A 19 8.05 14.40 0.68
C ILE A 19 9.15 14.88 1.61
N ASN A 20 9.54 16.15 1.48
CA ASN A 20 10.54 16.76 2.37
C ASN A 20 9.95 17.24 3.71
N ALA A 21 8.66 17.54 3.74
CA ALA A 21 8.00 18.00 4.94
C ALA A 21 7.94 16.89 6.00
N ILE A 22 8.11 17.26 7.27
CA ILE A 22 7.93 16.37 8.41
C ILE A 22 6.58 16.68 9.04
N MET A 23 5.62 15.78 8.86
CA MET A 23 4.29 15.93 9.45
C MET A 23 4.38 15.85 10.99
N PRO A 24 3.76 16.81 11.73
CA PRO A 24 3.70 16.74 13.18
C PRO A 24 3.09 15.41 13.66
N LEU A 25 3.69 14.82 14.69
CA LEU A 25 3.25 13.52 15.23
C LEU A 25 1.76 13.50 15.60
N ALA A 26 1.26 14.59 16.21
CA ALA A 26 -0.16 14.70 16.57
C ALA A 26 -1.07 14.68 15.33
N ALA A 27 -0.69 15.36 14.25
CA ALA A 27 -1.45 15.37 13.00
C ALA A 27 -1.45 13.98 12.34
N ARG A 28 -0.30 13.28 12.31
CA ARG A 28 -0.20 11.92 11.78
C ARG A 28 -1.07 10.92 12.55
N LYS A 29 -1.09 11.01 13.89
CA LYS A 29 -2.00 10.21 14.74
C LYS A 29 -3.47 10.54 14.47
N SER A 30 -3.81 11.83 14.32
CA SER A 30 -5.17 12.27 13.98
C SER A 30 -5.61 11.75 12.62
N TRP A 31 -4.74 11.80 11.61
CA TRP A 31 -4.98 11.25 10.28
C TRP A 31 -5.34 9.77 10.35
N ILE A 32 -4.45 8.93 10.90
CA ILE A 32 -4.67 7.48 11.04
C ILE A 32 -5.96 7.18 11.81
N THR A 33 -6.25 7.94 12.88
CA THR A 33 -7.49 7.78 13.65
C THR A 33 -8.72 8.11 12.81
N ALA A 34 -8.67 9.18 12.03
CA ALA A 34 -9.80 9.60 11.21
C ALA A 34 -10.09 8.60 10.08
N GLU A 35 -9.06 8.06 9.42
CA GLU A 35 -9.22 7.01 8.41
C GLU A 35 -9.77 5.70 9.00
N ALA A 36 -9.24 5.25 10.13
CA ALA A 36 -9.77 4.07 10.81
C ALA A 36 -11.25 4.23 11.20
N ARG A 37 -11.66 5.44 11.63
CA ARG A 37 -13.08 5.79 11.90
C ARG A 37 -13.91 5.86 10.62
N ALA A 38 -13.32 6.30 9.51
CA ALA A 38 -13.99 6.28 8.21
C ALA A 38 -14.18 4.84 7.67
N GLY A 39 -13.52 3.84 8.26
CA GLY A 39 -13.68 2.43 7.88
C GLY A 39 -12.48 1.80 7.21
N VAL A 40 -11.37 2.51 7.04
CA VAL A 40 -10.11 1.93 6.55
C VAL A 40 -9.65 0.83 7.52
N ARG A 41 -9.35 -0.37 6.98
CA ARG A 41 -9.06 -1.57 7.79
C ARG A 41 -7.60 -1.97 7.81
N GLU A 42 -6.79 -1.52 6.86
CA GLU A 42 -5.34 -1.72 6.84
C GLU A 42 -4.65 -0.39 6.54
N ILE A 43 -3.67 -0.02 7.38
CA ILE A 43 -2.86 1.19 7.18
C ILE A 43 -1.38 0.83 7.38
N GLU A 44 -0.54 1.19 6.41
CA GLU A 44 0.89 1.16 6.56
C GLU A 44 1.34 2.45 7.26
N VAL A 45 1.49 2.36 8.57
CA VAL A 45 1.61 3.53 9.45
C VAL A 45 3.01 4.12 9.53
N GLY A 46 4.03 3.43 9.01
CA GLY A 46 5.40 3.92 9.08
C GLY A 46 6.44 2.93 8.61
N SER A 47 7.70 3.26 8.85
CA SER A 47 8.85 2.48 8.41
C SER A 47 9.91 2.41 9.50
N PHE A 48 10.48 1.22 9.71
CA PHE A 48 11.62 0.99 10.62
C PHE A 48 12.96 1.14 9.89
N VAL A 49 13.04 2.13 9.00
CA VAL A 49 14.29 2.59 8.38
C VAL A 49 15.01 3.53 9.36
N SER A 50 16.34 3.65 9.24
CA SER A 50 17.12 4.56 10.07
C SER A 50 16.59 5.99 10.00
N GLN A 51 16.32 6.60 11.15
CA GLN A 51 15.86 8.00 11.27
C GLN A 51 16.83 9.01 10.64
N LYS A 52 18.12 8.66 10.56
CA LYS A 52 19.14 9.48 9.88
C LYS A 52 18.92 9.54 8.36
N LEU A 53 18.32 8.50 7.79
CA LEU A 53 18.03 8.41 6.37
C LEU A 53 16.63 8.95 6.05
N LEU A 54 15.67 8.68 6.93
CA LEU A 54 14.25 9.06 6.77
C LEU A 54 13.73 9.72 8.05
N PRO A 55 14.02 11.00 8.28
CA PRO A 55 13.54 11.73 9.45
C PRO A 55 12.01 11.81 9.53
N GLN A 56 11.32 11.75 8.38
CA GLN A 56 9.85 11.70 8.31
C GLN A 56 9.27 10.48 9.05
N MET A 57 10.04 9.40 9.16
CA MET A 57 9.63 8.15 9.80
C MET A 57 10.16 7.99 11.25
N ALA A 58 10.79 9.03 11.80
CA ALA A 58 11.43 8.95 13.11
C ALA A 58 10.51 8.47 14.25
N ALA A 59 9.24 8.87 14.23
CA ALA A 59 8.25 8.55 15.26
C ALA A 59 7.44 7.25 14.97
N THR A 60 7.93 6.36 14.11
CA THR A 60 7.20 5.13 13.75
C THR A 60 6.78 4.29 14.98
N PRO A 61 7.61 4.04 16.01
CA PRO A 61 7.18 3.28 17.17
C PRO A 61 5.99 3.89 17.90
N GLU A 62 5.96 5.23 18.08
CA GLU A 62 4.88 5.94 18.74
C GLU A 62 3.60 5.96 17.90
N VAL A 63 3.74 5.97 16.58
CA VAL A 63 2.61 5.89 15.65
C VAL A 63 2.02 4.48 15.66
N VAL A 64 2.86 3.44 15.64
CA VAL A 64 2.43 2.03 15.77
C VAL A 64 1.68 1.83 17.08
N ALA A 65 2.26 2.27 18.23
CA ALA A 65 1.60 2.13 19.52
C ALA A 65 0.23 2.81 19.57
N HIS A 66 0.08 3.97 18.90
CA HIS A 66 -1.21 4.65 18.78
C HIS A 66 -2.19 3.87 17.88
N ALA A 67 -1.73 3.41 16.72
CA ALA A 67 -2.57 2.70 15.74
C ALA A 67 -3.10 1.37 16.27
N LEU A 68 -2.32 0.66 17.09
CA LEU A 68 -2.73 -0.59 17.74
C LEU A 68 -3.89 -0.42 18.74
N LEU A 69 -4.17 0.80 19.19
CA LEU A 69 -5.33 1.09 20.04
C LEU A 69 -6.64 1.26 19.25
N LEU A 70 -6.57 1.33 17.92
CA LEU A 70 -7.73 1.56 17.06
C LEU A 70 -8.42 0.22 16.73
N PRO A 71 -9.68 0.03 17.13
CA PRO A 71 -10.35 -1.25 16.96
C PRO A 71 -10.50 -1.67 15.50
N GLY A 72 -10.13 -2.91 15.18
CA GLY A 72 -10.29 -3.51 13.86
C GLY A 72 -9.32 -2.99 12.79
N LEU A 73 -8.32 -2.18 13.17
CA LEU A 73 -7.27 -1.73 12.27
C LEU A 73 -6.14 -2.76 12.22
N LYS A 74 -5.79 -3.22 11.01
CA LYS A 74 -4.58 -3.97 10.74
C LYS A 74 -3.42 -2.99 10.50
N VAL A 75 -2.47 -2.99 11.41
CA VAL A 75 -1.32 -2.08 11.39
C VAL A 75 -0.18 -2.72 10.62
N ALA A 76 0.19 -2.13 9.50
CA ALA A 76 1.34 -2.52 8.69
C ALA A 76 2.51 -1.54 8.86
N ALA A 77 3.73 -2.02 8.69
CA ALA A 77 4.92 -1.18 8.66
C ALA A 77 5.99 -1.76 7.72
N LEU A 78 6.71 -0.86 7.03
CA LEU A 78 7.81 -1.25 6.16
C LEU A 78 9.09 -1.49 6.96
N VAL A 79 9.83 -2.54 6.60
CA VAL A 79 11.16 -2.79 7.13
C VAL A 79 12.18 -2.99 5.99
N PRO A 80 13.40 -2.46 6.12
CA PRO A 80 14.42 -2.59 5.09
C PRO A 80 15.34 -3.82 5.28
N ASN A 81 15.28 -4.48 6.44
CA ASN A 81 16.21 -5.55 6.85
C ASN A 81 15.74 -6.26 8.14
N ALA A 82 16.48 -7.30 8.55
CA ALA A 82 16.20 -8.10 9.75
C ALA A 82 16.17 -7.26 11.05
N TYR A 83 17.05 -6.26 11.19
CA TYR A 83 17.04 -5.37 12.35
C TYR A 83 15.74 -4.55 12.44
N GLY A 84 15.27 -4.04 11.29
CA GLY A 84 13.95 -3.38 11.20
C GLY A 84 12.81 -4.34 11.52
N ALA A 85 12.90 -5.60 11.07
CA ALA A 85 11.90 -6.62 11.38
C ALA A 85 11.81 -6.93 12.88
N GLU A 86 12.94 -7.08 13.56
CA GLU A 86 12.96 -7.22 15.01
C GLU A 86 12.30 -6.03 15.73
N ALA A 87 12.56 -4.80 15.26
CA ALA A 87 11.95 -3.61 15.84
C ALA A 87 10.44 -3.57 15.60
N ALA A 88 9.98 -3.96 14.41
CA ALA A 88 8.57 -4.05 14.05
C ALA A 88 7.83 -5.12 14.88
N VAL A 89 8.44 -6.28 15.08
CA VAL A 89 7.92 -7.35 15.94
C VAL A 89 7.79 -6.84 17.39
N ARG A 90 8.84 -6.20 17.93
CA ARG A 90 8.77 -5.61 19.29
C ARG A 90 7.70 -4.52 19.42
N ALA A 91 7.43 -3.78 18.35
CA ALA A 91 6.37 -2.77 18.32
C ALA A 91 4.96 -3.38 18.20
N GLY A 92 4.83 -4.65 17.84
CA GLY A 92 3.56 -5.38 17.76
C GLY A 92 2.77 -5.16 16.48
N VAL A 93 3.41 -4.81 15.35
CA VAL A 93 2.70 -4.65 14.07
C VAL A 93 2.06 -5.96 13.64
N HIS A 94 0.95 -5.87 12.89
CA HIS A 94 0.23 -7.04 12.39
C HIS A 94 0.81 -7.54 11.06
N LYS A 95 1.42 -6.63 10.27
CA LYS A 95 1.98 -6.93 8.95
C LYS A 95 3.30 -6.20 8.77
N ILE A 96 4.26 -6.88 8.20
CA ILE A 96 5.55 -6.32 7.78
C ILE A 96 5.60 -6.33 6.27
N THR A 97 5.93 -5.19 5.66
CA THR A 97 6.19 -5.06 4.23
C THR A 97 7.69 -4.89 3.99
N VAL A 98 8.23 -5.56 2.97
CA VAL A 98 9.64 -5.49 2.58
C VAL A 98 9.73 -5.17 1.10
N PRO A 99 10.46 -4.12 0.68
CA PRO A 99 10.62 -3.82 -0.74
C PRO A 99 11.65 -4.77 -1.37
N PHE A 100 11.28 -5.38 -2.49
CA PHE A 100 12.19 -6.15 -3.36
C PHE A 100 12.00 -5.67 -4.80
N SER A 101 13.06 -5.18 -5.46
CA SER A 101 12.92 -4.65 -6.82
C SER A 101 13.08 -5.74 -7.88
N ALA A 102 12.20 -5.76 -8.88
CA ALA A 102 12.41 -6.62 -10.06
C ALA A 102 13.62 -6.17 -10.90
N SER A 103 13.95 -4.87 -10.90
CA SER A 103 15.16 -4.30 -11.48
C SER A 103 16.32 -4.32 -10.49
N GLU A 104 17.45 -4.92 -10.84
CA GLU A 104 18.61 -4.94 -9.95
C GLU A 104 19.26 -3.57 -9.81
N THR A 105 19.29 -2.79 -10.90
CA THR A 105 19.77 -1.40 -10.85
C THR A 105 18.94 -0.57 -9.87
N HIS A 106 17.62 -0.72 -9.88
CA HIS A 106 16.75 -0.05 -8.91
C HIS A 106 17.00 -0.56 -7.48
N SER A 107 17.19 -1.87 -7.28
CA SER A 107 17.52 -2.45 -5.97
C SER A 107 18.79 -1.82 -5.38
N ILE A 108 19.87 -1.74 -6.17
CA ILE A 108 21.13 -1.14 -5.75
C ILE A 108 20.95 0.34 -5.39
N LYS A 109 20.15 1.11 -6.16
CA LYS A 109 19.91 2.52 -5.89
C LYS A 109 18.99 2.76 -4.67
N ASN A 110 17.98 1.91 -4.48
CA ASN A 110 16.96 2.06 -3.43
C ASN A 110 17.44 1.52 -2.07
N VAL A 111 17.93 0.27 -2.05
CA VAL A 111 18.28 -0.44 -0.81
C VAL A 111 19.77 -0.80 -0.72
N ARG A 112 20.58 -0.41 -1.71
CA ARG A 112 22.03 -0.67 -1.81
C ARG A 112 22.38 -2.16 -1.75
N ARG A 113 21.54 -3.02 -2.33
CA ARG A 113 21.71 -4.48 -2.36
C ARG A 113 21.42 -5.03 -3.75
N THR A 114 22.20 -6.05 -4.16
CA THR A 114 21.89 -6.91 -5.31
C THR A 114 20.65 -7.80 -4.98
N HIS A 115 20.09 -8.45 -5.99
CA HIS A 115 19.01 -9.41 -5.80
C HIS A 115 19.40 -10.54 -4.84
N THR A 116 20.61 -11.09 -4.98
CA THR A 116 21.12 -12.14 -4.09
C THR A 116 21.20 -11.66 -2.64
N GLN A 117 21.79 -10.49 -2.41
CA GLN A 117 21.90 -9.90 -1.07
C GLN A 117 20.52 -9.60 -0.47
N MET A 118 19.57 -9.16 -1.31
CA MET A 118 18.22 -8.88 -0.84
C MET A 118 17.45 -10.16 -0.50
N LEU A 119 17.64 -11.23 -1.29
CA LEU A 119 17.04 -12.54 -0.99
C LEU A 119 17.60 -13.13 0.32
N ASP A 120 18.90 -12.97 0.57
CA ASP A 120 19.52 -13.38 1.83
C ASP A 120 18.98 -12.56 3.01
N GLU A 121 18.68 -11.28 2.80
CA GLU A 121 18.05 -10.44 3.82
C GLU A 121 16.60 -10.88 4.10
N VAL A 122 15.83 -11.25 3.07
CA VAL A 122 14.47 -11.81 3.22
C VAL A 122 14.52 -13.08 4.07
N ARG A 123 15.47 -13.99 3.83
CA ARG A 123 15.64 -15.21 4.65
C ARG A 123 15.89 -14.88 6.12
N LYS A 124 16.75 -13.90 6.42
CA LYS A 124 16.99 -13.44 7.80
C LYS A 124 15.74 -12.87 8.44
N ILE A 125 14.93 -12.10 7.68
CA ILE A 125 13.64 -11.59 8.17
C ILE A 125 12.70 -12.77 8.49
N VAL A 126 12.61 -13.76 7.61
CA VAL A 126 11.83 -14.99 7.85
C VAL A 126 12.30 -15.70 9.13
N ASP A 127 13.62 -15.81 9.34
CA ASP A 127 14.17 -16.40 10.56
C ASP A 127 13.77 -15.61 11.82
N VAL A 128 13.81 -14.27 11.76
CA VAL A 128 13.33 -13.40 12.85
C VAL A 128 11.86 -13.71 13.17
N LEU A 129 11.00 -13.82 12.15
CA LEU A 129 9.57 -14.06 12.34
C LEU A 129 9.26 -15.47 12.83
N ASN A 130 10.01 -16.48 12.39
CA ASN A 130 9.86 -17.87 12.85
C ASN A 130 10.29 -18.06 14.30
N ASN A 131 11.15 -17.18 14.83
CA ASN A 131 11.61 -17.20 16.22
C ASN A 131 10.76 -16.31 17.15
N VAL A 132 9.63 -15.77 16.71
CA VAL A 132 8.73 -15.00 17.57
C VAL A 132 8.12 -15.92 18.61
N THR A 133 8.48 -15.70 19.88
CA THR A 133 7.95 -16.42 21.05
C THR A 133 7.12 -15.45 21.89
N GLY A 134 5.86 -15.78 22.12
CA GLY A 134 4.95 -14.93 22.93
C GLY A 134 4.44 -13.71 22.16
N GLY A 135 3.29 -13.83 21.51
CA GLY A 135 2.67 -12.78 20.70
C GLY A 135 2.17 -13.30 19.36
N VAL A 136 1.67 -12.40 18.54
CA VAL A 136 1.22 -12.74 17.19
C VAL A 136 2.38 -12.50 16.22
N ARG A 137 2.75 -13.53 15.44
CA ARG A 137 3.71 -13.40 14.35
C ARG A 137 3.10 -12.48 13.27
N PRO A 138 3.76 -11.39 12.87
CA PRO A 138 3.28 -10.56 11.77
C PRO A 138 3.26 -11.35 10.45
N THR A 139 2.30 -11.04 9.58
CA THR A 139 2.33 -11.47 8.17
C THR A 139 3.50 -10.78 7.47
N LEU A 140 4.27 -11.53 6.69
CA LEU A 140 5.38 -11.02 5.88
C LEU A 140 4.95 -10.89 4.42
N GLU A 141 4.78 -9.68 3.96
CA GLU A 141 4.60 -9.36 2.55
C GLU A 141 5.89 -8.84 1.93
N ILE A 142 6.26 -9.37 0.77
CA ILE A 142 7.31 -8.79 -0.06
C ILE A 142 6.69 -8.05 -1.23
N SER A 143 6.82 -6.71 -1.23
CA SER A 143 6.33 -5.87 -2.33
C SER A 143 7.38 -5.80 -3.45
N ILE A 144 7.06 -6.38 -4.62
CA ILE A 144 7.95 -6.43 -5.78
C ILE A 144 7.85 -5.11 -6.53
N SER A 145 8.75 -4.18 -6.22
CA SER A 145 8.87 -2.90 -6.90
C SER A 145 9.31 -3.06 -8.36
N THR A 146 8.96 -2.11 -9.22
CA THR A 146 9.28 -2.12 -10.66
C THR A 146 8.80 -3.35 -11.43
N ALA A 147 7.73 -4.00 -10.95
CA ALA A 147 7.21 -5.24 -11.54
C ALA A 147 6.69 -5.04 -13.00
N PHE A 148 6.30 -3.84 -13.36
CA PHE A 148 5.71 -3.51 -14.66
C PHE A 148 6.60 -2.62 -15.53
N GLY A 149 7.77 -2.26 -15.03
CA GLY A 149 8.73 -1.40 -15.71
C GLY A 149 9.60 -0.64 -14.74
N CYS A 150 10.78 -0.22 -15.18
CA CYS A 150 11.79 0.44 -14.38
C CYS A 150 12.28 1.71 -15.04
N THR A 151 12.42 2.79 -14.29
CA THR A 151 12.95 4.07 -14.79
C THR A 151 14.43 3.99 -15.21
N TYR A 152 15.16 2.98 -14.74
CA TYR A 152 16.59 2.79 -15.06
C TYR A 152 16.83 1.72 -16.13
N GLU A 153 16.11 0.58 -16.05
CA GLU A 153 16.30 -0.56 -16.96
C GLU A 153 15.27 -0.60 -18.10
N GLY A 154 14.21 0.25 -18.03
CA GLY A 154 13.12 0.23 -18.99
C GLY A 154 12.20 -0.96 -18.79
N ASN A 155 12.10 -1.83 -19.78
CA ASN A 155 11.21 -3.00 -19.73
C ASN A 155 11.71 -4.05 -18.74
N VAL A 156 10.78 -4.57 -17.93
CA VAL A 156 10.98 -5.71 -17.03
C VAL A 156 10.17 -6.88 -17.57
N SER A 157 10.82 -8.01 -17.88
CA SER A 157 10.11 -9.16 -18.43
C SER A 157 9.19 -9.80 -17.39
N GLU A 158 8.02 -10.25 -17.84
CA GLU A 158 7.05 -10.95 -16.98
C GLU A 158 7.65 -12.24 -16.39
N ASP A 159 8.47 -12.98 -17.15
CA ASP A 159 9.19 -14.17 -16.67
C ASP A 159 10.11 -13.87 -15.49
N LYS A 160 10.74 -12.69 -15.49
CA LYS A 160 11.61 -12.25 -14.39
C LYS A 160 10.77 -12.00 -13.13
N VAL A 161 9.60 -11.35 -13.26
CA VAL A 161 8.69 -11.08 -12.13
C VAL A 161 8.16 -12.39 -11.55
N VAL A 162 7.71 -13.32 -12.40
CA VAL A 162 7.23 -14.64 -11.97
C VAL A 162 8.32 -15.38 -11.20
N ARG A 163 9.53 -15.48 -11.76
CA ARG A 163 10.67 -16.16 -11.10
C ARG A 163 11.04 -15.53 -9.76
N ILE A 164 11.02 -14.20 -9.67
CA ILE A 164 11.27 -13.50 -8.40
C ILE A 164 10.18 -13.85 -7.38
N SER A 165 8.91 -13.88 -7.77
CA SER A 165 7.80 -14.25 -6.90
C SER A 165 7.96 -15.67 -6.35
N GLU A 166 8.30 -16.64 -7.20
CA GLU A 166 8.59 -18.03 -6.78
C GLU A 166 9.76 -18.12 -5.80
N LEU A 167 10.85 -17.38 -6.08
CA LEU A 167 12.03 -17.34 -5.19
C LEU A 167 11.71 -16.77 -3.82
N LEU A 168 10.88 -15.72 -3.74
CA LEU A 168 10.50 -15.06 -2.50
C LEU A 168 9.57 -15.95 -1.65
N VAL A 169 8.56 -16.57 -2.28
CA VAL A 169 7.70 -17.55 -1.59
C VAL A 169 8.50 -18.76 -1.15
N GLY A 170 9.41 -19.27 -2.00
CA GLY A 170 10.34 -20.35 -1.64
C GLY A 170 11.33 -19.98 -0.52
N ALA A 171 11.61 -18.69 -0.32
CA ALA A 171 12.40 -18.18 0.80
C ALA A 171 11.61 -18.09 2.11
N GLY A 172 10.28 -18.27 2.09
CA GLY A 172 9.41 -18.35 3.26
C GLY A 172 8.62 -17.07 3.57
N CYS A 173 8.48 -16.13 2.63
CA CYS A 173 7.51 -15.05 2.82
C CYS A 173 6.08 -15.58 2.75
N ASP A 174 5.15 -14.91 3.43
CA ASP A 174 3.74 -15.32 3.44
C ASP A 174 3.04 -14.87 2.14
N GLU A 175 3.37 -13.66 1.66
CA GLU A 175 2.70 -13.04 0.52
C GLU A 175 3.68 -12.23 -0.34
N VAL A 176 3.39 -12.13 -1.64
CA VAL A 176 4.05 -11.24 -2.59
C VAL A 176 3.03 -10.26 -3.18
N GLY A 177 3.33 -8.97 -3.14
CA GLY A 177 2.60 -7.90 -3.83
C GLY A 177 3.36 -7.42 -5.07
N LEU A 178 2.65 -6.84 -6.04
CA LEU A 178 3.27 -6.27 -7.24
C LEU A 178 3.09 -4.75 -7.26
N ALA A 179 4.19 -4.02 -7.48
CA ALA A 179 4.18 -2.57 -7.50
C ALA A 179 4.58 -1.99 -8.86
N ASP A 180 3.73 -1.10 -9.38
CA ASP A 180 4.02 -0.23 -10.54
C ASP A 180 4.70 1.06 -10.08
N SER A 181 5.92 0.93 -9.55
CA SER A 181 6.69 2.05 -8.97
C SER A 181 6.99 3.17 -9.97
N ALA A 182 6.96 2.88 -11.28
CA ALA A 182 7.19 3.86 -12.33
C ALA A 182 5.88 4.46 -12.90
N GLY A 183 4.71 3.92 -12.52
CA GLY A 183 3.43 4.28 -13.10
C GLY A 183 3.41 4.07 -14.62
N SER A 184 4.00 2.96 -15.08
CA SER A 184 4.17 2.63 -16.51
C SER A 184 3.29 1.48 -16.98
N ALA A 185 2.65 0.77 -16.06
CA ALA A 185 1.75 -0.33 -16.37
C ALA A 185 0.54 0.11 -17.19
N ASN A 186 0.06 -0.80 -18.01
CA ASN A 186 -1.22 -0.68 -18.71
C ASN A 186 -2.14 -1.86 -18.35
N PRO A 187 -3.47 -1.76 -18.59
CA PRO A 187 -4.43 -2.80 -18.20
C PRO A 187 -4.10 -4.21 -18.71
N ASN A 188 -3.60 -4.35 -19.93
CA ASN A 188 -3.25 -5.66 -20.49
C ASN A 188 -2.05 -6.28 -19.77
N GLN A 189 -1.04 -5.46 -19.44
CA GLN A 189 0.13 -5.89 -18.70
C GLN A 189 -0.23 -6.30 -17.26
N ILE A 190 -1.11 -5.53 -16.59
CA ILE A 190 -1.65 -5.90 -15.28
C ILE A 190 -2.27 -7.30 -15.33
N LYS A 191 -3.21 -7.53 -16.27
CA LYS A 191 -3.88 -8.83 -16.41
C LYS A 191 -2.88 -9.96 -16.66
N SER A 192 -1.93 -9.78 -17.56
CA SER A 192 -0.94 -10.78 -17.90
C SER A 192 -0.05 -11.15 -16.72
N VAL A 193 0.61 -10.16 -16.10
CA VAL A 193 1.58 -10.38 -15.01
C VAL A 193 0.89 -10.96 -13.78
N VAL A 194 -0.26 -10.40 -13.36
CA VAL A 194 -1.00 -10.88 -12.20
C VAL A 194 -1.44 -12.33 -12.39
N THR A 195 -2.02 -12.68 -13.53
CA THR A 195 -2.48 -14.05 -13.82
C THR A 195 -1.30 -15.03 -13.74
N ARG A 196 -0.16 -14.68 -14.31
CA ARG A 196 1.04 -15.55 -14.33
C ARG A 196 1.66 -15.70 -12.94
N VAL A 197 1.77 -14.61 -12.18
CA VAL A 197 2.31 -14.68 -10.83
C VAL A 197 1.40 -15.52 -9.93
N ARG A 198 0.07 -15.28 -9.95
CA ARG A 198 -0.88 -16.07 -9.15
C ARG A 198 -0.86 -17.56 -9.52
N ALA A 199 -0.72 -17.89 -10.80
CA ALA A 199 -0.56 -19.27 -11.25
C ALA A 199 0.72 -19.93 -10.71
N ALA A 200 1.81 -19.16 -10.54
CA ALA A 200 3.09 -19.67 -10.06
C ALA A 200 3.16 -19.81 -8.53
N VAL A 201 2.63 -18.84 -7.77
CA VAL A 201 2.76 -18.83 -6.31
C VAL A 201 1.49 -19.27 -5.57
N GLY A 202 0.35 -19.34 -6.26
CA GLY A 202 -0.97 -19.60 -5.69
C GLY A 202 -1.66 -18.37 -5.13
N ASP A 203 -2.99 -18.40 -5.10
CA ASP A 203 -3.82 -17.26 -4.72
C ASP A 203 -3.58 -16.76 -3.29
N ARG A 204 -3.26 -17.66 -2.37
CA ARG A 204 -3.02 -17.31 -0.96
C ARG A 204 -1.72 -16.55 -0.73
N ALA A 205 -0.75 -16.73 -1.61
CA ALA A 205 0.54 -16.06 -1.54
C ALA A 205 0.59 -14.77 -2.38
N PHE A 206 -0.54 -14.31 -2.93
CA PHE A 206 -0.65 -13.05 -3.67
C PHE A 206 -1.34 -11.99 -2.81
N ALA A 207 -0.59 -10.94 -2.41
CA ALA A 207 -1.08 -9.90 -1.51
C ALA A 207 -2.03 -8.91 -2.22
N GLY A 208 -1.61 -8.35 -3.35
CA GLY A 208 -2.33 -7.29 -4.03
C GLY A 208 -1.48 -6.44 -4.97
N LEU A 209 -2.00 -5.27 -5.31
CA LEU A 209 -1.37 -4.33 -6.23
C LEU A 209 -1.12 -2.97 -5.57
N HIS A 210 0.10 -2.46 -5.73
CA HIS A 210 0.48 -1.09 -5.44
C HIS A 210 0.67 -0.34 -6.77
N LEU A 211 -0.19 0.65 -7.03
CA LEU A 211 -0.27 1.30 -8.34
C LEU A 211 0.01 2.79 -8.24
N HIS A 212 0.85 3.30 -9.15
CA HIS A 212 1.09 4.72 -9.33
C HIS A 212 0.28 5.31 -10.49
N ASN A 213 -0.15 6.55 -10.33
CA ASN A 213 -0.99 7.26 -11.30
C ASN A 213 -0.22 8.27 -12.17
N ASN A 214 1.09 8.12 -12.29
CA ASN A 214 1.97 9.08 -12.98
C ASN A 214 1.57 9.38 -14.44
N ARG A 215 0.83 8.49 -15.09
CA ARG A 215 0.33 8.63 -16.47
C ARG A 215 -1.19 8.54 -16.57
N GLY A 216 -1.90 8.66 -15.44
CA GLY A 216 -3.36 8.65 -15.41
C GLY A 216 -3.98 7.26 -15.64
N LEU A 217 -3.20 6.18 -15.57
CA LEU A 217 -3.70 4.81 -15.79
C LEU A 217 -4.00 4.05 -14.49
N GLY A 218 -3.78 4.66 -13.33
CA GLY A 218 -3.88 3.96 -12.05
C GLY A 218 -5.23 3.28 -11.85
N LEU A 219 -6.35 4.00 -11.98
CA LEU A 219 -7.69 3.43 -11.80
C LEU A 219 -8.07 2.44 -12.91
N ALA A 220 -7.63 2.65 -14.15
CA ALA A 220 -7.82 1.68 -15.23
C ALA A 220 -7.08 0.36 -14.92
N ASN A 221 -5.90 0.44 -14.32
CA ASN A 221 -5.13 -0.71 -13.86
C ASN A 221 -5.79 -1.42 -12.67
N VAL A 222 -6.47 -0.68 -11.77
CA VAL A 222 -7.30 -1.29 -10.72
C VAL A 222 -8.41 -2.15 -11.33
N VAL A 223 -9.16 -1.60 -12.32
CA VAL A 223 -10.24 -2.35 -13.00
C VAL A 223 -9.68 -3.62 -13.65
N ALA A 224 -8.53 -3.52 -14.32
CA ALA A 224 -7.86 -4.69 -14.91
C ALA A 224 -7.43 -5.72 -13.85
N GLY A 225 -6.99 -5.28 -12.67
CA GLY A 225 -6.69 -6.14 -11.53
C GLY A 225 -7.93 -6.88 -11.01
N LEU A 226 -9.05 -6.16 -10.86
CA LEU A 226 -10.34 -6.76 -10.46
C LEU A 226 -10.79 -7.86 -11.43
N GLU A 227 -10.66 -7.63 -12.74
CA GLU A 227 -11.03 -8.61 -13.78
C GLU A 227 -10.24 -9.92 -13.67
N VAL A 228 -9.05 -9.91 -13.08
CA VAL A 228 -8.23 -11.11 -12.81
C VAL A 228 -8.24 -11.52 -11.35
N GLY A 229 -9.21 -11.03 -10.57
CA GLY A 229 -9.50 -11.46 -9.21
C GLY A 229 -8.60 -10.86 -8.13
N VAL A 230 -7.97 -9.70 -8.36
CA VAL A 230 -7.29 -8.94 -7.30
C VAL A 230 -8.35 -8.26 -6.43
N THR A 231 -8.21 -8.39 -5.13
CA THR A 231 -9.14 -7.82 -4.13
C THR A 231 -8.46 -6.91 -3.10
N THR A 232 -7.17 -6.65 -3.25
CA THR A 232 -6.41 -5.74 -2.38
C THR A 232 -5.63 -4.74 -3.20
N PHE A 233 -5.80 -3.45 -2.90
CA PHE A 233 -5.09 -2.36 -3.57
C PHE A 233 -4.55 -1.36 -2.56
N ASP A 234 -3.27 -1.01 -2.73
CA ASP A 234 -2.66 0.10 -2.01
C ASP A 234 -3.09 1.42 -2.64
N SER A 235 -3.36 2.41 -1.79
CA SER A 235 -3.62 3.78 -2.23
C SER A 235 -3.16 4.77 -1.17
N SER A 236 -3.11 6.04 -1.52
CA SER A 236 -2.73 7.11 -0.59
C SER A 236 -3.78 8.21 -0.58
N LEU A 237 -4.21 8.62 0.62
CA LEU A 237 -5.09 9.76 0.78
C LEU A 237 -4.50 10.98 0.06
N SER A 238 -5.32 11.62 -0.75
CA SER A 238 -4.92 12.75 -1.60
C SER A 238 -3.79 12.44 -2.60
N GLY A 239 -3.51 11.16 -2.89
CA GLY A 239 -2.44 10.77 -3.79
C GLY A 239 -1.05 11.20 -3.31
N LEU A 240 -0.89 11.44 -1.99
CA LEU A 240 0.39 11.82 -1.42
C LEU A 240 1.43 10.73 -1.70
N GLY A 241 2.65 11.11 -2.09
CA GLY A 241 3.70 10.15 -2.37
C GLY A 241 4.11 10.10 -3.85
N GLY A 242 4.42 11.27 -4.41
CA GLY A 242 5.04 11.36 -5.74
C GLY A 242 6.35 10.58 -5.79
N CYS A 243 6.68 10.01 -6.95
CA CYS A 243 7.97 9.37 -7.14
C CYS A 243 9.08 10.44 -7.07
N PRO A 244 10.02 10.39 -6.12
CA PRO A 244 11.08 11.40 -6.01
C PRO A 244 12.00 11.44 -7.25
N PHE A 245 11.94 10.41 -8.10
CA PHE A 245 12.71 10.30 -9.34
C PHE A 245 11.93 10.81 -10.58
N LEU A 246 10.69 11.27 -10.42
CA LEU A 246 9.84 11.81 -11.49
C LEU A 246 9.14 13.09 -10.98
N PRO A 247 9.82 14.26 -11.05
CA PRO A 247 9.22 15.53 -10.66
C PRO A 247 7.90 15.80 -11.41
N GLY A 248 6.84 16.17 -10.66
CA GLY A 248 5.50 16.39 -11.20
C GLY A 248 4.66 15.13 -11.42
N ALA A 249 5.13 13.96 -11.01
CA ALA A 249 4.36 12.74 -11.04
C ALA A 249 3.34 12.69 -9.89
N ALA A 250 2.10 12.27 -10.21
CA ALA A 250 1.00 12.19 -9.24
C ALA A 250 1.22 11.13 -8.13
N GLY A 251 2.21 10.22 -8.26
CA GLY A 251 2.48 9.21 -7.24
C GLY A 251 1.40 8.14 -7.12
N ASN A 252 1.08 7.77 -5.90
CA ASN A 252 0.07 6.76 -5.59
C ASN A 252 -1.30 7.07 -6.18
N ILE A 253 -2.11 6.06 -6.49
CA ILE A 253 -3.53 6.27 -6.74
C ILE A 253 -4.19 6.90 -5.52
N VAL A 254 -5.15 7.78 -5.77
CA VAL A 254 -5.85 8.55 -4.73
C VAL A 254 -6.87 7.68 -4.04
N THR A 255 -6.81 7.56 -2.72
CA THR A 255 -7.73 6.71 -1.94
C THR A 255 -9.18 7.13 -2.12
N GLU A 256 -9.46 8.43 -2.10
CA GLU A 256 -10.82 8.98 -2.26
C GLU A 256 -11.40 8.63 -3.65
N ASP A 257 -10.60 8.74 -4.70
CA ASP A 257 -11.03 8.41 -6.08
C ASP A 257 -11.22 6.90 -6.26
N LEU A 258 -10.34 6.08 -5.66
CA LEU A 258 -10.42 4.64 -5.67
C LEU A 258 -11.69 4.15 -4.94
N VAL A 259 -11.95 4.64 -3.74
CA VAL A 259 -13.14 4.28 -2.96
C VAL A 259 -14.40 4.69 -3.70
N PHE A 260 -14.45 5.91 -4.25
CA PHE A 260 -15.60 6.36 -5.05
C PHE A 260 -15.86 5.43 -6.24
N MET A 261 -14.82 5.07 -7.01
CA MET A 261 -14.95 4.19 -8.16
C MET A 261 -15.49 2.81 -7.76
N LEU A 262 -14.91 2.19 -6.73
CA LEU A 262 -15.31 0.86 -6.28
C LEU A 262 -16.75 0.82 -5.75
N GLU A 263 -17.13 1.77 -4.90
CA GLU A 263 -18.48 1.88 -4.38
C GLU A 263 -19.51 2.18 -5.49
N ALA A 264 -19.15 3.00 -6.49
CA ALA A 264 -19.99 3.25 -7.66
C ALA A 264 -20.15 2.00 -8.57
N MET A 265 -19.17 1.10 -8.58
CA MET A 265 -19.23 -0.20 -9.26
C MET A 265 -20.03 -1.26 -8.47
N GLY A 266 -20.53 -0.93 -7.27
CA GLY A 266 -21.25 -1.85 -6.41
C GLY A 266 -20.35 -2.77 -5.56
N LEU A 267 -19.04 -2.47 -5.47
CA LEU A 267 -18.07 -3.21 -4.67
C LEU A 267 -17.90 -2.58 -3.30
N LYS A 268 -18.14 -3.35 -2.25
CA LYS A 268 -18.08 -2.88 -0.86
C LYS A 268 -16.63 -2.74 -0.41
N THR A 269 -16.23 -1.52 -0.05
CA THR A 269 -14.93 -1.24 0.56
C THR A 269 -14.98 -1.22 2.09
N GLY A 270 -16.17 -1.06 2.66
CA GLY A 270 -16.38 -0.86 4.09
C GLY A 270 -16.05 0.56 4.57
N ILE A 271 -15.70 1.47 3.64
CA ILE A 271 -15.28 2.83 3.95
C ILE A 271 -16.45 3.80 3.76
N ASN A 272 -16.68 4.66 4.75
CA ASN A 272 -17.60 5.79 4.63
C ASN A 272 -16.92 6.92 3.86
N LEU A 273 -17.31 7.11 2.60
CA LEU A 273 -16.64 8.04 1.69
C LEU A 273 -16.79 9.52 2.15
N GLU A 274 -17.93 9.92 2.73
CA GLU A 274 -18.10 11.29 3.24
C GLU A 274 -17.14 11.57 4.40
N MET A 275 -16.99 10.61 5.32
CA MET A 275 -16.00 10.71 6.39
C MET A 275 -14.59 10.74 5.84
N LEU A 276 -14.26 9.87 4.87
CA LEU A 276 -12.94 9.84 4.24
C LEU A 276 -12.59 11.17 3.58
N LEU A 277 -13.51 11.78 2.82
CA LEU A 277 -13.31 13.09 2.22
C LEU A 277 -12.98 14.19 3.24
N SER A 278 -13.55 14.10 4.45
CA SER A 278 -13.27 15.06 5.52
C SER A 278 -11.86 14.92 6.12
N VAL A 279 -11.23 13.75 6.00
CA VAL A 279 -9.87 13.48 6.52
C VAL A 279 -8.82 14.34 5.80
N ARG A 280 -9.02 14.63 4.52
CA ARG A 280 -8.14 15.47 3.70
C ARG A 280 -7.76 16.79 4.37
N LYS A 281 -8.68 17.39 5.13
CA LYS A 281 -8.43 18.64 5.87
C LYS A 281 -7.24 18.54 6.83
N ILE A 282 -6.97 17.38 7.39
CA ILE A 282 -5.81 17.16 8.28
C ILE A 282 -4.50 17.30 7.49
N LEU A 283 -4.46 16.80 6.25
CA LEU A 283 -3.28 16.93 5.38
C LEU A 283 -3.09 18.37 4.93
N GLU A 284 -4.15 19.06 4.51
CA GLU A 284 -4.12 20.46 4.12
C GLU A 284 -3.54 21.35 5.22
N ASP A 285 -3.97 21.13 6.47
CA ASP A 285 -3.52 21.92 7.61
C ASP A 285 -2.09 21.58 8.06
N ALA A 286 -1.71 20.29 7.98
CA ALA A 286 -0.42 19.85 8.47
C ALA A 286 0.70 19.90 7.42
N LEU A 287 0.36 19.95 6.13
CA LEU A 287 1.28 19.92 4.99
C LEU A 287 0.93 21.02 3.96
N PRO A 288 0.91 22.31 4.36
CA PRO A 288 0.36 23.39 3.52
C PRO A 288 1.18 23.66 2.25
N GLY A 289 2.37 23.09 2.11
CA GLY A 289 3.22 23.22 0.93
C GLY A 289 3.17 22.05 -0.04
N GLU A 290 2.45 20.97 0.30
CA GLU A 290 2.39 19.77 -0.52
C GLU A 290 1.20 19.81 -1.48
N THR A 291 1.41 19.28 -2.69
CA THR A 291 0.32 19.14 -3.67
C THR A 291 -0.53 17.93 -3.31
N LEU A 292 -1.82 18.17 -3.09
CA LEU A 292 -2.81 17.13 -2.83
C LEU A 292 -3.67 16.90 -4.08
N TYR A 293 -3.68 15.67 -4.57
CA TYR A 293 -4.40 15.25 -5.76
C TYR A 293 -5.80 14.69 -5.40
N GLY A 294 -6.61 14.42 -6.39
CA GLY A 294 -7.92 13.79 -6.27
C GLY A 294 -8.99 14.52 -7.09
N PHE A 295 -9.77 13.77 -7.84
CA PHE A 295 -10.91 14.29 -8.59
C PHE A 295 -12.16 14.33 -7.72
N THR A 296 -12.42 13.29 -6.95
CA THR A 296 -13.60 13.17 -6.07
C THR A 296 -13.63 14.25 -4.99
N PRO A 297 -12.51 14.56 -4.28
CA PRO A 297 -12.50 15.67 -3.34
C PRO A 297 -12.83 17.04 -3.95
N ASN A 298 -12.44 17.25 -5.21
CA ASN A 298 -12.66 18.52 -5.91
C ASN A 298 -14.07 18.63 -6.50
N ALA A 299 -14.61 17.54 -7.04
CA ALA A 299 -15.92 17.51 -7.70
C ALA A 299 -17.09 17.31 -6.72
N GLY A 300 -16.82 16.73 -5.56
CA GLY A 300 -17.85 16.25 -4.64
C GLY A 300 -18.53 14.97 -5.14
N LEU A 301 -19.44 14.44 -4.34
CA LEU A 301 -20.23 13.26 -4.72
C LEU A 301 -21.38 13.66 -5.66
N PRO A 302 -21.70 12.84 -6.67
CA PRO A 302 -22.84 13.09 -7.54
C PRO A 302 -24.16 13.11 -6.76
N LEU A 303 -25.11 13.95 -7.19
CA LEU A 303 -26.43 13.99 -6.58
C LEU A 303 -27.10 12.60 -6.66
N GLY A 304 -27.50 12.08 -5.50
CA GLY A 304 -28.13 10.76 -5.41
C GLY A 304 -27.14 9.59 -5.43
N PHE A 305 -25.85 9.82 -5.30
CA PHE A 305 -24.86 8.77 -5.14
C PHE A 305 -25.21 7.86 -3.96
N GLN A 306 -25.22 6.55 -4.21
CA GLN A 306 -25.48 5.52 -3.20
C GLN A 306 -24.29 4.56 -3.19
N PRO A 307 -23.48 4.53 -2.13
CA PRO A 307 -22.39 3.58 -2.03
C PRO A 307 -22.92 2.15 -1.84
N ALA A 308 -22.14 1.17 -2.28
CA ALA A 308 -22.45 -0.26 -2.21
C ALA A 308 -22.79 -0.72 -0.78
N ASN A 309 -22.11 -0.13 0.21
CA ASN A 309 -22.32 -0.45 1.62
C ASN A 309 -23.74 -0.13 2.17
N LEU A 310 -24.48 0.78 1.52
CA LEU A 310 -25.83 1.20 1.94
C LEU A 310 -26.94 0.48 1.19
N THR A 311 -26.65 -0.20 0.09
CA THR A 311 -27.67 -0.82 -0.78
C THR A 311 -28.37 -2.01 -0.12
N GLU A 312 -27.70 -2.75 0.77
CA GLU A 312 -28.31 -3.87 1.53
C GLU A 312 -29.24 -3.43 2.68
N ALA A 313 -28.98 -2.26 3.28
CA ALA A 313 -29.81 -1.76 4.38
C ALA A 313 -31.25 -1.39 3.93
N ARG A 314 -31.46 -1.10 2.64
CA ARG A 314 -32.77 -0.75 2.08
C ARG A 314 -33.60 -1.94 1.59
N ALA A 315 -32.95 -3.07 1.25
CA ALA A 315 -33.66 -4.28 0.80
C ALA A 315 -34.42 -4.98 1.94
N ILE A 316 -34.12 -4.66 3.20
CA ILE A 316 -34.75 -5.28 4.39
C ILE A 316 -35.97 -4.47 4.86
N HIS A 317 -36.28 -3.29 4.30
CA HIS A 317 -37.40 -2.42 4.76
C HIS A 317 -38.54 -2.25 3.75
N VAL A 318 -38.61 -3.07 2.71
CA VAL A 318 -39.75 -3.13 1.78
C VAL A 318 -40.18 -4.60 1.65
N GLY A 319 -40.79 -5.08 2.72
CA GLY A 319 -41.48 -6.37 2.80
C GLY A 319 -42.57 -6.29 3.85
#